data_d21a83cba9911152fd1b4041041026b1
#
_entry.id   d21a83cba9911152fd1b4041041026b1
#
_cell.length_a   1.000
_cell.length_b   1.000
_cell.length_c   1.000
_cell.angle_alpha   90.00
_cell.angle_beta   90.00
_cell.angle_gamma   90.00
#
_symmetry.space_group_name_H-M   'P 1'
#
loop_
_entity.id
_entity.type
_entity.pdbx_description
1 polymer ?
#
loop_
_entity_poly.entity_id
_entity_poly.type
_entity_poly.pdbx_seq_one_letter_code
_entity_poly.pdbx_strand_id
1 'polypeptide(L)'
;YNYLEAPVVNPPLVISHRGVSNGNGVQNTVESLEKTAQLKPDLIEMDIQETKDGQFVMMHDANLKGLAGINKTPQDLTLEELKQIDIHENGYETKISSFDDYLTRANELHQKLLIEIKTSHKDSPQMMEHFLEKYGAKIKVYGHQMQSLDYKVIEKVREYDKDIPVYFILPYNSVFPRTVATGYTMEYSTLDEYFVTKLWNTEQKLYVWTINSSESFNKSFHLGVDGMIT
;
A
#
# COMPACT_ATOMS: atom_id res chain seq x y z
N TYR A 1 34.04 28.91 -15.80
CA TYR A 1 33.27 28.34 -14.67
C TYR A 1 32.31 27.32 -15.25
N ASN A 2 32.73 26.04 -15.19
CA ASN A 2 31.82 24.91 -15.53
C ASN A 2 30.83 24.76 -14.37
N TYR A 3 29.61 25.20 -14.58
CA TYR A 3 28.50 24.75 -13.76
C TYR A 3 28.34 23.26 -14.06
N LEU A 4 28.75 22.40 -13.13
CA LEU A 4 28.30 21.03 -13.09
C LEU A 4 26.79 21.10 -12.93
N GLU A 5 26.04 20.79 -13.99
CA GLU A 5 24.60 20.55 -13.84
C GLU A 5 24.43 19.46 -12.81
N ALA A 6 23.76 19.81 -11.71
CA ALA A 6 23.38 18.79 -10.73
C ALA A 6 22.59 17.70 -11.46
N PRO A 7 22.87 16.42 -11.20
CA PRO A 7 22.11 15.36 -11.86
C PRO A 7 20.62 15.61 -11.62
N VAL A 8 19.82 15.51 -12.68
CA VAL A 8 18.36 15.63 -12.58
C VAL A 8 17.88 14.50 -11.66
N VAL A 9 17.70 14.80 -10.39
CA VAL A 9 17.12 13.87 -9.42
C VAL A 9 15.64 13.81 -9.76
N ASN A 10 15.18 12.64 -10.22
CA ASN A 10 13.74 12.43 -10.38
C ASN A 10 13.05 12.68 -9.04
N PRO A 11 12.01 13.53 -9.01
CA PRO A 11 11.30 13.77 -7.77
C PRO A 11 10.69 12.47 -7.25
N PRO A 12 10.65 12.24 -5.92
CA PRO A 12 10.02 11.05 -5.37
C PRO A 12 8.52 11.03 -5.68
N LEU A 13 7.95 9.83 -5.85
CA LEU A 13 6.52 9.65 -6.01
C LEU A 13 5.79 10.13 -4.75
N VAL A 14 4.65 10.75 -4.95
CA VAL A 14 3.73 11.12 -3.86
C VAL A 14 2.67 10.03 -3.74
N ILE A 15 2.61 9.40 -2.58
CA ILE A 15 1.74 8.25 -2.32
C ILE A 15 0.80 8.60 -1.16
N SER A 16 -0.51 8.58 -1.41
CA SER A 16 -1.51 8.88 -0.38
C SER A 16 -1.77 7.65 0.51
N HIS A 17 -1.59 7.81 1.82
CA HIS A 17 -1.74 6.74 2.81
C HIS A 17 -3.22 6.39 3.05
N ARG A 18 -3.58 5.12 2.91
CA ARG A 18 -4.94 4.58 3.13
C ARG A 18 -6.03 5.29 2.31
N GLY A 19 -5.67 5.90 1.19
CA GLY A 19 -6.61 6.58 0.31
C GLY A 19 -7.27 7.82 0.88
N VAL A 20 -6.71 8.43 1.91
CA VAL A 20 -7.19 9.69 2.50
C VAL A 20 -6.10 10.74 2.49
N SER A 21 -6.51 12.01 2.46
CA SER A 21 -5.62 13.17 2.52
C SER A 21 -6.23 14.22 3.43
N ASN A 22 -5.47 14.66 4.45
CA ASN A 22 -5.93 15.66 5.42
C ASN A 22 -7.31 15.36 6.04
N GLY A 23 -7.59 14.09 6.35
CA GLY A 23 -8.84 13.69 6.99
C GLY A 23 -10.08 13.87 6.12
N ASN A 24 -9.97 13.78 4.79
CA ASN A 24 -11.06 14.03 3.84
C ASN A 24 -12.12 12.92 3.74
N GLY A 25 -12.04 11.91 4.59
CA GLY A 25 -13.01 10.81 4.61
C GLY A 25 -12.58 9.67 5.51
N VAL A 26 -13.27 8.54 5.37
CA VAL A 26 -12.90 7.29 6.03
C VAL A 26 -11.84 6.57 5.21
N GLN A 27 -10.80 6.08 5.86
CA GLN A 27 -9.72 5.33 5.21
C GLN A 27 -10.25 4.13 4.43
N ASN A 28 -9.56 3.76 3.34
CA ASN A 28 -9.84 2.54 2.58
C ASN A 28 -11.29 2.42 2.06
N THR A 29 -11.87 3.53 1.61
CA THR A 29 -13.24 3.55 1.06
C THR A 29 -13.28 4.14 -0.33
N VAL A 30 -14.28 3.73 -1.12
CA VAL A 30 -14.49 4.26 -2.48
C VAL A 30 -14.72 5.77 -2.46
N GLU A 31 -15.45 6.27 -1.46
CA GLU A 31 -15.73 7.71 -1.32
C GLU A 31 -14.47 8.52 -1.10
N SER A 32 -13.56 8.03 -0.26
CA SER A 32 -12.25 8.69 -0.04
C SER A 32 -11.34 8.58 -1.27
N LEU A 33 -11.36 7.45 -1.95
CA LEU A 33 -10.64 7.27 -3.22
C LEU A 33 -11.03 8.34 -4.23
N GLU A 34 -12.32 8.59 -4.42
CA GLU A 34 -12.82 9.58 -5.38
C GLU A 34 -12.32 10.99 -5.06
N LYS A 35 -12.35 11.37 -3.79
CA LYS A 35 -11.85 12.68 -3.34
C LYS A 35 -10.33 12.80 -3.49
N THR A 36 -9.60 11.77 -3.05
CA THR A 36 -8.14 11.78 -3.05
C THR A 36 -7.57 11.71 -4.46
N ALA A 37 -8.19 10.97 -5.36
CA ALA A 37 -7.79 10.91 -6.76
C ALA A 37 -7.86 12.26 -7.47
N GLN A 38 -8.73 13.19 -7.05
CA GLN A 38 -8.79 14.55 -7.57
C GLN A 38 -7.52 15.35 -7.29
N LEU A 39 -6.78 15.01 -6.23
CA LEU A 39 -5.49 15.62 -5.88
C LEU A 39 -4.34 15.08 -6.72
N LYS A 40 -4.60 14.06 -7.54
CA LYS A 40 -3.65 13.44 -8.47
C LYS A 40 -2.35 12.96 -7.83
N PRO A 41 -2.39 12.19 -6.72
CA PRO A 41 -1.18 11.54 -6.23
C PRO A 41 -0.68 10.54 -7.28
N ASP A 42 0.62 10.24 -7.27
CA ASP A 42 1.19 9.23 -8.18
C ASP A 42 0.62 7.84 -7.89
N LEU A 43 0.48 7.51 -6.60
CA LEU A 43 -0.16 6.28 -6.13
C LEU A 43 -1.06 6.58 -4.94
N ILE A 44 -2.10 5.77 -4.78
CA ILE A 44 -2.88 5.66 -3.54
C ILE A 44 -2.53 4.32 -2.91
N GLU A 45 -1.99 4.37 -1.69
CA GLU A 45 -1.75 3.18 -0.88
C GLU A 45 -3.05 2.79 -0.17
N MET A 46 -3.36 1.50 -0.14
CA MET A 46 -4.57 0.95 0.46
C MET A 46 -4.34 -0.49 0.91
N ASP A 47 -5.22 -0.97 1.78
CA ASP A 47 -5.05 -2.21 2.52
C ASP A 47 -6.19 -3.18 2.24
N ILE A 48 -5.85 -4.45 1.99
CA ILE A 48 -6.84 -5.51 1.82
C ILE A 48 -6.57 -6.70 2.72
N GLN A 49 -7.66 -7.38 3.09
CA GLN A 49 -7.65 -8.64 3.83
C GLN A 49 -8.63 -9.62 3.22
N GLU A 50 -8.33 -10.92 3.34
CA GLU A 50 -9.26 -11.98 2.93
C GLU A 50 -10.43 -12.08 3.91
N THR A 51 -11.62 -12.29 3.38
CA THR A 51 -12.84 -12.52 4.17
C THR A 51 -13.06 -14.01 4.47
N LYS A 52 -14.05 -14.34 5.30
CA LYS A 52 -14.42 -15.70 5.64
C LYS A 52 -14.74 -16.57 4.39
N ASP A 53 -15.33 -15.98 3.37
CA ASP A 53 -15.71 -16.64 2.12
C ASP A 53 -14.68 -16.49 1.00
N GLY A 54 -13.43 -16.16 1.34
CA GLY A 54 -12.33 -16.09 0.37
C GLY A 54 -12.39 -14.92 -0.60
N GLN A 55 -13.17 -13.88 -0.26
CA GLN A 55 -13.22 -12.61 -0.98
C GLN A 55 -12.22 -11.61 -0.36
N PHE A 56 -12.14 -10.39 -0.90
CA PHE A 56 -11.20 -9.39 -0.42
C PHE A 56 -11.92 -8.09 -0.06
N VAL A 57 -11.61 -7.58 1.14
CA VAL A 57 -12.24 -6.40 1.72
C VAL A 57 -11.19 -5.34 2.02
N MET A 58 -11.59 -4.08 1.91
CA MET A 58 -10.77 -2.92 2.24
C MET A 58 -10.74 -2.72 3.75
N MET A 59 -9.64 -3.08 4.41
CA MET A 59 -9.49 -2.90 5.86
C MET A 59 -8.01 -2.97 6.26
N HIS A 60 -7.52 -1.93 6.94
CA HIS A 60 -6.18 -1.91 7.51
C HIS A 60 -6.11 -2.71 8.80
N ASP A 61 -7.03 -2.46 9.73
CA ASP A 61 -6.98 -3.01 11.08
C ASP A 61 -7.29 -4.51 11.10
N ALA A 62 -6.60 -5.24 11.98
CA ALA A 62 -6.87 -6.67 12.20
C ALA A 62 -8.26 -6.90 12.83
N ASN A 63 -8.81 -5.90 13.52
CA ASN A 63 -10.11 -5.96 14.19
C ASN A 63 -10.98 -4.78 13.76
N LEU A 64 -12.27 -5.01 13.60
CA LEU A 64 -13.25 -4.00 13.20
C LEU A 64 -13.62 -3.03 14.33
N LYS A 65 -13.08 -3.21 15.52
CA LYS A 65 -13.44 -2.43 16.71
C LYS A 65 -13.16 -0.93 16.55
N GLY A 66 -12.03 -0.58 15.95
CA GLY A 66 -11.60 0.82 15.81
C GLY A 66 -12.52 1.66 14.93
N LEU A 67 -12.87 1.16 13.75
CA LEU A 67 -13.71 1.89 12.80
C LEU A 67 -15.21 1.60 12.93
N ALA A 68 -15.59 0.40 13.37
CA ALA A 68 -16.96 -0.06 13.39
C ALA A 68 -17.51 -0.35 14.80
N GLY A 69 -16.68 -0.39 15.83
CA GLY A 69 -17.10 -0.76 17.18
C GLY A 69 -17.49 -2.23 17.35
N ILE A 70 -17.11 -3.09 16.42
CA ILE A 70 -17.45 -4.52 16.40
C ILE A 70 -16.20 -5.33 16.70
N ASN A 71 -16.23 -6.14 17.77
CA ASN A 71 -15.09 -6.98 18.14
C ASN A 71 -15.07 -8.27 17.33
N LYS A 72 -14.79 -8.16 16.03
CA LYS A 72 -14.59 -9.25 15.07
C LYS A 72 -13.47 -8.89 14.10
N THR A 73 -12.86 -9.91 13.50
CA THR A 73 -11.90 -9.72 12.41
C THR A 73 -12.59 -9.79 11.05
N PRO A 74 -12.03 -9.23 9.99
CA PRO A 74 -12.57 -9.40 8.64
C PRO A 74 -12.73 -10.87 8.23
N GLN A 75 -11.85 -11.75 8.73
CA GLN A 75 -11.88 -13.19 8.44
C GLN A 75 -13.05 -13.93 9.13
N ASP A 76 -13.71 -13.30 10.09
CA ASP A 76 -14.87 -13.88 10.80
C ASP A 76 -16.19 -13.69 10.04
N LEU A 77 -16.20 -12.84 9.02
CA LEU A 77 -17.41 -12.42 8.31
C LEU A 77 -17.26 -12.64 6.79
N THR A 78 -18.40 -12.87 6.13
CA THR A 78 -18.44 -12.89 4.67
C THR A 78 -18.32 -11.48 4.10
N LEU A 79 -17.96 -11.35 2.83
CA LEU A 79 -17.90 -10.05 2.17
C LEU A 79 -19.25 -9.34 2.20
N GLU A 80 -20.35 -10.06 1.99
CA GLU A 80 -21.70 -9.50 2.02
C GLU A 80 -22.03 -8.93 3.40
N GLU A 81 -21.69 -9.65 4.48
CA GLU A 81 -21.85 -9.16 5.84
C GLU A 81 -21.01 -7.91 6.11
N LEU A 82 -19.75 -7.91 5.66
CA LEU A 82 -18.84 -6.78 5.84
C LEU A 82 -19.35 -5.52 5.14
N LYS A 83 -19.86 -5.64 3.92
CA LYS A 83 -20.38 -4.51 3.14
C LYS A 83 -21.60 -3.83 3.76
N GLN A 84 -22.27 -4.45 4.73
CA GLN A 84 -23.39 -3.86 5.46
C GLN A 84 -22.96 -3.07 6.69
N ILE A 85 -21.70 -3.14 7.08
CA ILE A 85 -21.17 -2.51 8.28
C ILE A 85 -20.84 -1.04 8.03
N ASP A 86 -21.33 -0.16 8.90
CA ASP A 86 -20.97 1.25 8.92
C ASP A 86 -19.64 1.46 9.65
N ILE A 87 -18.76 2.25 9.07
CA ILE A 87 -17.48 2.65 9.65
C ILE A 87 -17.39 4.18 9.73
N HIS A 88 -16.66 4.65 10.75
CA HIS A 88 -16.58 6.06 11.11
C HIS A 88 -15.14 6.51 11.29
N GLU A 89 -14.79 7.63 10.67
CA GLU A 89 -13.51 8.28 10.87
C GLU A 89 -13.56 9.74 10.38
N ASN A 90 -12.83 10.62 11.01
CA ASN A 90 -12.74 12.04 10.62
C ASN A 90 -14.09 12.77 10.49
N GLY A 91 -15.10 12.35 11.22
CA GLY A 91 -16.45 12.92 11.13
C GLY A 91 -17.28 12.42 9.94
N TYR A 92 -16.76 11.47 9.18
CA TYR A 92 -17.48 10.82 8.08
C TYR A 92 -17.96 9.43 8.48
N GLU A 93 -19.02 8.98 7.83
CA GLU A 93 -19.59 7.64 7.96
C GLU A 93 -19.85 7.06 6.58
N THR A 94 -19.48 5.79 6.38
CA THR A 94 -19.74 5.05 5.14
C THR A 94 -19.76 3.55 5.39
N LYS A 95 -20.16 2.77 4.40
CA LYS A 95 -20.06 1.31 4.43
C LYS A 95 -18.64 0.85 4.12
N ILE A 96 -18.25 -0.31 4.64
CA ILE A 96 -17.01 -0.99 4.25
C ILE A 96 -17.05 -1.27 2.75
N SER A 97 -15.95 -0.98 2.05
CA SER A 97 -15.80 -1.24 0.62
C SER A 97 -15.21 -2.62 0.35
N SER A 98 -15.68 -3.29 -0.70
CA SER A 98 -14.98 -4.45 -1.26
C SER A 98 -13.73 -3.99 -2.02
N PHE A 99 -12.74 -4.88 -2.14
CA PHE A 99 -11.60 -4.61 -3.01
C PHE A 99 -12.03 -4.52 -4.48
N ASP A 100 -12.96 -5.35 -4.89
CA ASP A 100 -13.50 -5.36 -6.26
C ASP A 100 -14.07 -3.99 -6.65
N ASP A 101 -14.91 -3.41 -5.82
CA ASP A 101 -15.49 -2.08 -6.06
C ASP A 101 -14.41 -0.98 -6.06
N TYR A 102 -13.47 -1.06 -5.13
CA TYR A 102 -12.38 -0.10 -5.02
C TYR A 102 -11.47 -0.13 -6.25
N LEU A 103 -11.04 -1.32 -6.67
CA LEU A 103 -10.18 -1.50 -7.84
C LEU A 103 -10.90 -1.03 -9.12
N THR A 104 -12.16 -1.41 -9.30
CA THR A 104 -12.96 -0.98 -10.44
C THR A 104 -13.03 0.54 -10.53
N ARG A 105 -13.30 1.19 -9.40
CA ARG A 105 -13.38 2.67 -9.37
C ARG A 105 -12.03 3.33 -9.61
N ALA A 106 -10.95 2.81 -9.03
CA ALA A 106 -9.60 3.30 -9.29
C ALA A 106 -9.25 3.21 -10.78
N ASN A 107 -9.58 2.11 -11.42
CA ASN A 107 -9.34 1.91 -12.85
C ASN A 107 -10.16 2.88 -13.71
N GLU A 108 -11.43 3.12 -13.38
CA GLU A 108 -12.26 4.14 -14.05
C GLU A 108 -11.67 5.55 -13.92
N LEU A 109 -11.10 5.87 -12.77
CA LEU A 109 -10.47 7.17 -12.49
C LEU A 109 -9.04 7.26 -13.03
N HIS A 110 -8.49 6.20 -13.61
CA HIS A 110 -7.09 6.09 -14.00
C HIS A 110 -6.12 6.36 -12.84
N GLN A 111 -6.51 6.00 -11.61
CA GLN A 111 -5.71 6.16 -10.42
C GLN A 111 -4.92 4.90 -10.14
N LYS A 112 -3.59 4.99 -10.14
CA LYS A 112 -2.71 3.88 -9.77
C LYS A 112 -2.70 3.66 -8.26
N LEU A 113 -2.59 2.40 -7.87
CA LEU A 113 -2.65 1.94 -6.49
C LEU A 113 -1.33 1.28 -6.06
N LEU A 114 -1.00 1.43 -4.78
CA LEU A 114 -0.06 0.58 -4.07
C LEU A 114 -0.89 -0.29 -3.11
N ILE A 115 -1.06 -1.55 -3.46
CA ILE A 115 -1.99 -2.48 -2.81
C ILE A 115 -1.24 -3.26 -1.73
N GLU A 116 -1.53 -2.99 -0.47
CA GLU A 116 -0.99 -3.77 0.64
C GLU A 116 -1.84 -5.01 0.91
N ILE A 117 -1.21 -6.18 0.81
CA ILE A 117 -1.80 -7.44 1.22
C ILE A 117 -1.48 -7.68 2.69
N LYS A 118 -2.51 -7.64 3.53
CA LYS A 118 -2.40 -7.97 4.95
C LYS A 118 -2.75 -9.43 5.17
N THR A 119 -1.84 -10.17 5.80
CA THR A 119 -2.03 -11.59 6.06
C THR A 119 -2.48 -11.84 7.49
N SER A 120 -3.19 -12.95 7.68
CA SER A 120 -3.68 -13.43 8.96
C SER A 120 -3.47 -14.95 9.03
N HIS A 121 -3.30 -15.49 10.24
CA HIS A 121 -3.28 -16.93 10.45
C HIS A 121 -4.62 -17.62 10.10
N LYS A 122 -5.68 -16.84 9.90
CA LYS A 122 -7.01 -17.31 9.47
C LYS A 122 -7.19 -17.34 7.95
N ASP A 123 -6.21 -16.86 7.19
CA ASP A 123 -6.29 -16.86 5.74
C ASP A 123 -6.32 -18.28 5.17
N SER A 124 -6.96 -18.43 4.01
CA SER A 124 -6.93 -19.70 3.28
C SER A 124 -5.50 -20.01 2.79
N PRO A 125 -5.12 -21.30 2.73
CA PRO A 125 -3.77 -21.67 2.29
C PRO A 125 -3.42 -21.18 0.88
N GLN A 126 -4.41 -21.02 -0.01
CA GLN A 126 -4.23 -20.59 -1.39
C GLN A 126 -4.68 -19.15 -1.62
N MET A 127 -4.68 -18.30 -0.59
CA MET A 127 -5.16 -16.92 -0.69
C MET A 127 -4.48 -16.15 -1.83
N MET A 128 -3.16 -16.19 -1.92
CA MET A 128 -2.43 -15.42 -2.93
C MET A 128 -2.61 -15.99 -4.33
N GLU A 129 -2.67 -17.29 -4.50
CA GLU A 129 -2.96 -17.92 -5.78
C GLU A 129 -4.34 -17.47 -6.30
N HIS A 130 -5.37 -17.50 -5.45
CA HIS A 130 -6.72 -17.05 -5.79
C HIS A 130 -6.77 -15.55 -6.09
N PHE A 131 -6.07 -14.76 -5.27
CA PHE A 131 -5.98 -13.31 -5.49
C PHE A 131 -5.37 -12.98 -6.85
N LEU A 132 -4.22 -13.55 -7.16
CA LEU A 132 -3.49 -13.28 -8.40
C LEU A 132 -4.24 -13.84 -9.63
N GLU A 133 -4.87 -14.99 -9.52
CA GLU A 133 -5.71 -15.52 -10.58
C GLU A 133 -6.87 -14.57 -10.92
N LYS A 134 -7.50 -13.99 -9.91
CA LYS A 134 -8.64 -13.08 -10.09
C LYS A 134 -8.22 -11.67 -10.52
N TYR A 135 -7.16 -11.11 -9.97
CA TYR A 135 -6.82 -9.69 -10.11
C TYR A 135 -5.48 -9.41 -10.79
N GLY A 136 -4.59 -10.39 -10.89
CA GLY A 136 -3.22 -10.18 -11.33
C GLY A 136 -3.11 -9.53 -12.70
N ALA A 137 -3.92 -9.94 -13.67
CA ALA A 137 -3.92 -9.37 -15.01
C ALA A 137 -4.33 -7.88 -15.01
N LYS A 138 -5.36 -7.52 -14.24
CA LYS A 138 -5.81 -6.13 -14.09
C LYS A 138 -4.76 -5.27 -13.37
N ILE A 139 -4.13 -5.81 -12.32
CA ILE A 139 -3.06 -5.12 -11.60
C ILE A 139 -1.94 -4.76 -12.56
N LYS A 140 -1.50 -5.69 -13.40
CA LYS A 140 -0.45 -5.46 -14.39
C LYS A 140 -0.87 -4.43 -15.45
N VAL A 141 -2.03 -4.61 -16.05
CA VAL A 141 -2.51 -3.77 -17.16
C VAL A 141 -2.71 -2.32 -16.73
N TYR A 142 -3.26 -2.09 -15.54
CA TYR A 142 -3.51 -0.73 -15.03
C TYR A 142 -2.30 -0.13 -14.29
N GLY A 143 -1.20 -0.85 -14.21
CA GLY A 143 0.04 -0.33 -13.63
C GLY A 143 0.02 -0.19 -12.12
N HIS A 144 -0.78 -0.99 -11.42
CA HIS A 144 -0.76 -1.01 -9.96
C HIS A 144 0.47 -1.70 -9.43
N GLN A 145 0.82 -1.39 -8.19
CA GLN A 145 1.93 -1.97 -7.45
C GLN A 145 1.39 -2.66 -6.20
N MET A 146 2.20 -3.53 -5.62
CA MET A 146 1.82 -4.29 -4.43
C MET A 146 2.87 -4.15 -3.33
N GLN A 147 2.47 -4.36 -2.08
CA GLN A 147 3.38 -4.46 -0.94
C GLN A 147 2.82 -5.39 0.13
N SER A 148 3.69 -5.92 0.98
CA SER A 148 3.30 -6.71 2.14
C SER A 148 4.42 -6.79 3.19
N LEU A 149 4.04 -6.99 4.44
CA LEU A 149 4.91 -7.39 5.54
C LEU A 149 5.29 -8.87 5.47
N ASP A 150 4.48 -9.67 4.76
CA ASP A 150 4.69 -11.11 4.62
C ASP A 150 5.53 -11.40 3.36
N TYR A 151 6.75 -11.89 3.57
CA TYR A 151 7.65 -12.19 2.47
C TYR A 151 7.12 -13.28 1.52
N LYS A 152 6.27 -14.18 2.01
CA LYS A 152 5.63 -15.19 1.15
C LYS A 152 4.75 -14.55 0.08
N VAL A 153 4.10 -13.42 0.40
CA VAL A 153 3.35 -12.63 -0.58
C VAL A 153 4.28 -12.11 -1.67
N ILE A 154 5.44 -11.56 -1.28
CA ILE A 154 6.44 -11.06 -2.23
C ILE A 154 6.87 -12.17 -3.20
N GLU A 155 7.19 -13.34 -2.69
CA GLU A 155 7.59 -14.49 -3.50
C GLU A 155 6.48 -14.92 -4.47
N LYS A 156 5.23 -14.99 -4.01
CA LYS A 156 4.08 -15.37 -4.84
C LYS A 156 3.81 -14.40 -5.97
N VAL A 157 3.93 -13.09 -5.71
CA VAL A 157 3.79 -12.09 -6.76
C VAL A 157 4.90 -12.21 -7.80
N ARG A 158 6.14 -12.40 -7.36
CA ARG A 158 7.30 -12.57 -8.26
C ARG A 158 7.20 -13.84 -9.10
N GLU A 159 6.71 -14.93 -8.53
CA GLU A 159 6.45 -16.18 -9.28
C GLU A 159 5.35 -16.00 -10.32
N TYR A 160 4.31 -15.25 -9.99
CA TYR A 160 3.19 -14.98 -10.90
C TYR A 160 3.60 -14.12 -12.10
N ASP A 161 4.22 -12.97 -11.85
CA ASP A 161 4.68 -12.06 -12.88
C ASP A 161 5.75 -11.10 -12.31
N LYS A 162 6.97 -11.21 -12.83
CA LYS A 162 8.10 -10.37 -12.41
C LYS A 162 7.95 -8.89 -12.76
N ASP A 163 7.01 -8.54 -13.64
CA ASP A 163 6.78 -7.15 -14.07
C ASP A 163 5.78 -6.42 -13.17
N ILE A 164 5.12 -7.11 -12.24
CA ILE A 164 4.30 -6.46 -11.21
C ILE A 164 5.24 -5.98 -10.10
N PRO A 165 5.38 -4.66 -9.88
CA PRO A 165 6.22 -4.17 -8.78
C PRO A 165 5.67 -4.62 -7.44
N VAL A 166 6.52 -5.19 -6.58
CA VAL A 166 6.14 -5.63 -5.24
C VAL A 166 7.21 -5.24 -4.23
N TYR A 167 6.78 -4.57 -3.16
CA TYR A 167 7.63 -3.99 -2.12
C TYR A 167 7.50 -4.79 -0.83
N PHE A 168 8.65 -5.05 -0.21
CA PHE A 168 8.69 -5.67 1.11
C PHE A 168 8.67 -4.60 2.18
N ILE A 169 7.66 -4.64 3.06
CA ILE A 169 7.52 -3.67 4.16
C ILE A 169 8.44 -4.09 5.30
N LEU A 170 9.33 -3.20 5.70
CA LEU A 170 10.25 -3.37 6.82
C LEU A 170 9.90 -2.37 7.92
N PRO A 171 9.18 -2.78 8.97
CA PRO A 171 8.81 -1.88 10.06
C PRO A 171 10.00 -1.49 10.93
N TYR A 172 11.00 -2.36 11.04
CA TYR A 172 12.24 -2.13 11.78
C TYR A 172 13.43 -2.59 10.94
N ASN A 173 14.49 -1.78 10.94
CA ASN A 173 15.69 -2.11 10.18
C ASN A 173 16.87 -2.38 11.12
N SER A 174 17.17 -3.64 11.36
CA SER A 174 18.40 -4.07 12.05
C SER A 174 19.42 -4.71 11.13
N VAL A 175 18.98 -5.26 10.01
CA VAL A 175 19.82 -5.98 9.03
C VAL A 175 19.30 -5.72 7.62
N PHE A 176 20.20 -5.46 6.68
CA PHE A 176 19.83 -5.33 5.26
C PHE A 176 19.42 -6.71 4.69
N PRO A 177 18.15 -6.92 4.31
CA PRO A 177 17.70 -8.19 3.78
C PRO A 177 18.10 -8.36 2.32
N ARG A 178 18.38 -9.58 1.93
CA ARG A 178 18.52 -9.95 0.51
C ARG A 178 17.23 -10.62 0.07
N THR A 179 16.48 -9.96 -0.81
CA THR A 179 15.17 -10.42 -1.23
C THR A 179 14.96 -10.24 -2.72
N VAL A 180 13.91 -10.88 -3.24
CA VAL A 180 13.47 -10.75 -4.65
C VAL A 180 12.50 -9.59 -4.87
N ALA A 181 12.26 -8.76 -3.85
CA ALA A 181 11.35 -7.62 -3.93
C ALA A 181 11.85 -6.58 -4.95
N THR A 182 10.92 -5.86 -5.57
CA THR A 182 11.22 -4.69 -6.40
C THR A 182 11.92 -3.60 -5.58
N GLY A 183 11.55 -3.49 -4.31
CA GLY A 183 12.08 -2.54 -3.36
C GLY A 183 11.53 -2.76 -1.97
N TYR A 184 11.73 -1.77 -1.12
CA TYR A 184 11.34 -1.80 0.29
C TYR A 184 10.46 -0.61 0.64
N THR A 185 9.58 -0.81 1.60
CA THR A 185 8.80 0.25 2.23
C THR A 185 9.18 0.30 3.70
N MET A 186 9.68 1.46 4.16
CA MET A 186 10.25 1.61 5.50
C MET A 186 9.64 2.79 6.24
N GLU A 187 9.58 2.68 7.57
CA GLU A 187 9.26 3.79 8.44
C GLU A 187 10.44 4.77 8.46
N TYR A 188 10.18 6.09 8.28
CA TYR A 188 11.23 7.07 8.00
C TYR A 188 12.23 7.26 9.15
N SER A 189 11.81 7.04 10.40
CA SER A 189 12.70 7.19 11.56
C SER A 189 13.78 6.11 11.64
N THR A 190 13.54 4.97 11.00
CA THR A 190 14.50 3.85 10.91
C THR A 190 15.43 3.96 9.71
N LEU A 191 15.19 4.93 8.83
CA LEU A 191 15.96 5.13 7.61
C LEU A 191 17.32 5.78 7.96
N ASP A 192 18.40 5.17 7.48
CA ASP A 192 19.76 5.68 7.63
C ASP A 192 20.56 5.60 6.32
N GLU A 193 21.69 6.30 6.29
CA GLU A 193 22.58 6.32 5.12
C GLU A 193 23.16 4.94 4.80
N TYR A 194 23.37 4.10 5.79
CA TYR A 194 23.91 2.76 5.60
C TYR A 194 22.95 1.89 4.78
N PHE A 195 21.67 1.91 5.13
CA PHE A 195 20.66 1.17 4.39
C PHE A 195 20.53 1.66 2.94
N VAL A 196 20.46 2.98 2.75
CA VAL A 196 20.37 3.59 1.42
C VAL A 196 21.58 3.26 0.56
N THR A 197 22.79 3.31 1.13
CA THR A 197 24.02 2.94 0.41
C THR A 197 24.02 1.48 -0.01
N LYS A 198 23.54 0.60 0.83
CA LYS A 198 23.36 -0.83 0.48
C LYS A 198 22.37 -1.02 -0.65
N LEU A 199 21.28 -0.28 -0.63
CA LEU A 199 20.24 -0.33 -1.67
C LEU A 199 20.76 0.10 -3.04
N TRP A 200 21.59 1.12 -3.13
CA TRP A 200 22.14 1.60 -4.39
C TRP A 200 22.86 0.51 -5.21
N ASN A 201 23.41 -0.49 -4.54
CA ASN A 201 24.09 -1.60 -5.19
C ASN A 201 23.15 -2.73 -5.65
N THR A 202 21.87 -2.65 -5.39
CA THR A 202 20.89 -3.71 -5.66
C THR A 202 19.89 -3.38 -6.76
N GLU A 203 19.85 -2.15 -7.25
CA GLU A 203 18.82 -1.63 -8.18
C GLU A 203 17.40 -1.68 -7.60
N GLN A 204 17.26 -1.91 -6.30
CA GLN A 204 15.97 -1.92 -5.60
C GLN A 204 15.56 -0.50 -5.19
N LYS A 205 14.26 -0.26 -5.13
CA LYS A 205 13.67 1.04 -4.81
C LYS A 205 13.31 1.15 -3.33
N LEU A 206 13.06 2.38 -2.88
CA LEU A 206 12.72 2.67 -1.50
C LEU A 206 11.53 3.62 -1.41
N TYR A 207 10.49 3.17 -0.73
CA TYR A 207 9.38 3.99 -0.29
C TYR A 207 9.47 4.19 1.22
N VAL A 208 9.06 5.35 1.70
CA VAL A 208 9.08 5.66 3.14
C VAL A 208 7.72 6.16 3.63
N TRP A 209 7.35 5.79 4.84
CA TRP A 209 6.14 6.26 5.52
C TRP A 209 6.46 6.74 6.94
N THR A 210 5.67 7.50 7.63
CA THR A 210 4.65 8.39 7.11
C THR A 210 5.25 9.78 7.08
N ILE A 211 5.20 10.44 5.93
CA ILE A 211 5.84 11.73 5.73
C ILE A 211 4.78 12.82 5.92
N ASN A 212 4.78 13.46 7.09
CA ASN A 212 3.78 14.49 7.46
C ASN A 212 4.41 15.78 7.97
N SER A 213 5.73 15.93 7.87
CA SER A 213 6.45 17.13 8.32
C SER A 213 7.52 17.54 7.31
N SER A 214 7.92 18.81 7.36
CA SER A 214 9.04 19.32 6.56
C SER A 214 10.35 18.60 6.90
N GLU A 215 10.53 18.22 8.16
CA GLU A 215 11.73 17.48 8.61
C GLU A 215 11.80 16.10 7.97
N SER A 216 10.73 15.31 8.06
CA SER A 216 10.68 13.97 7.46
C SER A 216 10.78 14.02 5.94
N PHE A 217 10.17 15.03 5.31
CA PHE A 217 10.29 15.28 3.88
C PHE A 217 11.74 15.57 3.48
N ASN A 218 12.38 16.53 4.13
CA ASN A 218 13.75 16.95 3.79
C ASN A 218 14.75 15.80 3.98
N LYS A 219 14.67 15.07 5.09
CA LYS A 219 15.52 13.90 5.33
C LYS A 219 15.36 12.88 4.22
N SER A 220 14.14 12.50 3.90
CA SER A 220 13.84 11.50 2.88
C SER A 220 14.26 11.96 1.48
N PHE A 221 14.04 13.21 1.16
CA PHE A 221 14.45 13.81 -0.11
C PHE A 221 15.97 13.77 -0.28
N HIS A 222 16.72 14.18 0.75
CA HIS A 222 18.19 14.16 0.72
C HIS A 222 18.76 12.74 0.64
N LEU A 223 18.08 11.74 1.19
CA LEU A 223 18.49 10.35 1.09
C LEU A 223 18.10 9.70 -0.25
N GLY A 224 17.41 10.44 -1.13
CA GLY A 224 17.10 9.98 -2.48
C GLY A 224 16.07 8.85 -2.53
N VAL A 225 15.05 8.89 -1.66
CA VAL A 225 13.96 7.91 -1.69
C VAL A 225 13.16 8.01 -2.98
N ASP A 226 12.61 6.89 -3.45
CA ASP A 226 11.84 6.82 -4.70
C ASP A 226 10.37 7.19 -4.52
N GLY A 227 9.84 7.10 -3.31
CA GLY A 227 8.46 7.48 -3.00
C GLY A 227 8.26 7.82 -1.53
N MET A 228 7.29 8.71 -1.29
CA MET A 228 6.91 9.17 0.05
C MET A 228 5.42 8.92 0.27
N ILE A 229 5.10 8.15 1.31
CA ILE A 229 3.74 7.86 1.73
C ILE A 229 3.35 8.90 2.79
N THR A 230 2.35 9.69 2.47
CA THR A 230 1.90 10.82 3.30
C THR A 230 0.54 10.58 3.92
#